data_776cd523d42fe9035df7a1ae04f29387
#
_entry.id   776cd523d42fe9035df7a1ae04f29387
#
_cell.length_a   1.000
_cell.length_b   1.000
_cell.length_c   1.000
_cell.angle_alpha   90.00
_cell.angle_beta   90.00
_cell.angle_gamma   90.00
#
_symmetry.space_group_name_H-M   'P 1'
#
loop_
_entity.id
_entity.type
_entity.pdbx_description
1 polymer ?
#
loop_
_entity_poly.entity_id
_entity_poly.type
_entity_poly.pdbx_seq_one_letter_code
_entity_poly.pdbx_strand_id
1 'polypeptide(L)'
;LPFSRERLDSLELYPFRDQIKHGVEMVMMGHLHIPALDSAVSSISYPIVTGLLKEELGFDGIIVTDALTMKGVSENMTSAEIALAAYKAGVDILLKPGDIIAAIDRLEEAMLSGECDIEDLDERVRKTLRLKARFGMLERNYDPTVDTTNIAERVKKPEHIALIQEMADKSMTLVDSKLGILPIDMT
;
A
#
# COMPACT_ATOMS: atom_id res chain seq x y z
N LEU A 1 -0.66 15.09 3.93
CA LEU A 1 -0.96 14.95 5.37
C LEU A 1 -0.06 15.90 6.15
N PRO A 2 -0.57 17.03 6.68
CA PRO A 2 0.23 18.04 7.39
C PRO A 2 0.38 17.69 8.88
N PHE A 3 0.68 16.43 9.20
CA PHE A 3 0.83 15.97 10.57
C PHE A 3 2.29 15.93 10.97
N SER A 4 2.57 16.14 12.27
CA SER A 4 3.90 15.95 12.82
C SER A 4 4.29 14.48 12.86
N ARG A 5 5.58 14.18 13.00
CA ARG A 5 6.08 12.82 13.12
C ARG A 5 5.47 12.08 14.31
N GLU A 6 5.33 12.73 15.46
CA GLU A 6 4.74 12.15 16.67
C GLU A 6 3.28 11.75 16.45
N ARG A 7 2.52 12.58 15.70
CA ARG A 7 1.14 12.26 15.33
C ARG A 7 1.09 11.05 14.40
N LEU A 8 1.94 11.02 13.36
CA LEU A 8 2.02 9.89 12.45
C LEU A 8 2.34 8.59 13.21
N ASP A 9 3.30 8.63 14.12
CA ASP A 9 3.70 7.46 14.91
C ASP A 9 2.61 6.95 15.85
N SER A 10 1.85 7.87 16.45
CA SER A 10 0.83 7.51 17.45
C SER A 10 -0.47 6.99 16.84
N LEU A 11 -0.80 7.39 15.62
CA LEU A 11 -2.10 7.06 15.02
C LEU A 11 -1.99 6.44 13.63
N GLU A 12 -1.42 7.16 12.65
CA GLU A 12 -1.46 6.74 11.25
C GLU A 12 -0.57 5.51 10.99
N LEU A 13 0.60 5.43 11.62
CA LEU A 13 1.54 4.31 11.45
C LEU A 13 1.25 3.12 12.39
N TYR A 14 0.42 3.32 13.41
CA TYR A 14 0.08 2.26 14.37
C TYR A 14 -0.50 1.01 13.68
N PRO A 15 -1.53 1.10 12.82
CA PRO A 15 -2.08 -0.09 12.15
C PRO A 15 -1.07 -0.76 11.22
N PHE A 16 -0.16 -0.02 10.57
CA PHE A 16 0.89 -0.61 9.74
C PHE A 16 1.87 -1.42 10.59
N ARG A 17 2.34 -0.88 11.72
CA ARG A 17 3.19 -1.63 12.66
C ARG A 17 2.54 -2.91 13.15
N ASP A 18 1.25 -2.85 13.45
CA ASP A 18 0.50 -4.01 13.90
C ASP A 18 0.37 -5.07 12.80
N GLN A 19 -0.03 -4.67 11.58
CA GLN A 19 -0.15 -5.58 10.44
C GLN A 19 1.20 -6.20 10.03
N ILE A 20 2.29 -5.46 10.10
CA ILE A 20 3.64 -5.97 9.81
C ILE A 20 3.99 -7.08 10.82
N LYS A 21 3.73 -6.87 12.12
CA LYS A 21 3.94 -7.91 13.15
C LYS A 21 3.11 -9.17 12.92
N HIS A 22 1.95 -9.04 12.29
CA HIS A 22 1.07 -10.15 11.95
C HIS A 22 1.33 -10.75 10.56
N GLY A 23 2.41 -10.34 9.89
CA GLY A 23 2.87 -10.94 8.66
C GLY A 23 2.07 -10.54 7.42
N VAL A 24 1.66 -9.28 7.32
CA VAL A 24 1.05 -8.77 6.09
C VAL A 24 2.00 -8.98 4.91
N GLU A 25 1.49 -9.51 3.80
CA GLU A 25 2.29 -9.92 2.64
C GLU A 25 2.64 -8.77 1.71
N MET A 26 1.75 -7.78 1.61
CA MET A 26 1.89 -6.67 0.67
C MET A 26 1.43 -5.36 1.31
N VAL A 27 2.15 -4.27 1.01
CA VAL A 27 1.76 -2.90 1.35
C VAL A 27 1.66 -2.08 0.09
N MET A 28 0.52 -1.38 -0.10
CA MET A 28 0.32 -0.46 -1.20
C MET A 28 0.68 0.97 -0.78
N MET A 29 1.56 1.58 -1.56
CA MET A 29 1.98 2.97 -1.37
C MET A 29 1.02 3.92 -2.08
N GLY A 30 0.23 4.67 -1.31
CA GLY A 30 -0.58 5.78 -1.85
C GLY A 30 0.29 6.96 -2.30
N HIS A 31 -0.29 7.88 -3.07
CA HIS A 31 0.40 9.09 -3.54
C HIS A 31 0.12 10.25 -2.57
N LEU A 32 0.73 10.19 -1.39
CA LEU A 32 0.52 11.14 -0.31
C LEU A 32 1.68 12.12 -0.20
N HIS A 33 1.37 13.41 -0.01
CA HIS A 33 2.35 14.40 0.40
C HIS A 33 2.38 14.47 1.94
N ILE A 34 3.54 14.12 2.52
CA ILE A 34 3.75 14.03 3.99
C ILE A 34 5.00 14.82 4.36
N PRO A 35 4.91 16.16 4.50
CA PRO A 35 6.08 17.03 4.66
C PRO A 35 6.95 16.73 5.88
N ALA A 36 6.38 16.10 6.91
CA ALA A 36 7.13 15.67 8.09
C ALA A 36 8.11 14.51 7.82
N LEU A 37 7.97 13.82 6.68
CA LEU A 37 8.81 12.68 6.30
C LEU A 37 9.67 12.98 5.08
N ASP A 38 9.08 13.58 4.04
CA ASP A 38 9.76 13.96 2.80
C ASP A 38 8.96 15.02 2.04
N SER A 39 9.65 15.78 1.19
CA SER A 39 9.04 16.71 0.24
C SER A 39 8.47 15.99 -0.99
N ALA A 40 8.98 14.82 -1.33
CA ALA A 40 8.48 13.98 -2.42
C ALA A 40 7.17 13.27 -2.03
N VAL A 41 6.41 12.87 -3.04
CA VAL A 41 5.21 12.03 -2.86
C VAL A 41 5.63 10.65 -2.34
N SER A 42 4.90 10.12 -1.38
CA SER A 42 5.27 8.90 -0.64
C SER A 42 5.62 7.69 -1.51
N SER A 43 4.92 7.49 -2.62
CA SER A 43 5.16 6.37 -3.55
C SER A 43 6.47 6.44 -4.36
N ILE A 44 7.12 7.61 -4.38
CA ILE A 44 8.40 7.84 -5.07
C ILE A 44 9.48 8.37 -4.11
N SER A 45 9.23 8.31 -2.81
CA SER A 45 10.10 8.80 -1.75
C SER A 45 10.93 7.67 -1.17
N TYR A 46 12.24 7.68 -1.35
CA TYR A 46 13.16 6.75 -0.71
C TYR A 46 13.09 6.81 0.84
N PRO A 47 13.08 8.00 1.49
CA PRO A 47 12.92 8.10 2.93
C PRO A 47 11.66 7.42 3.47
N ILE A 48 10.56 7.42 2.69
CA ILE A 48 9.29 6.81 3.12
C ILE A 48 9.25 5.32 2.77
N VAL A 49 9.55 4.95 1.53
CA VAL A 49 9.44 3.55 1.07
C VAL A 49 10.53 2.69 1.70
N THR A 50 11.77 3.11 1.60
CA THR A 50 12.89 2.34 2.15
C THR A 50 13.14 2.72 3.60
N GLY A 51 13.40 3.97 3.91
CA GLY A 51 13.79 4.40 5.26
C GLY A 51 12.71 4.09 6.31
N LEU A 52 11.47 4.52 6.10
CA LEU A 52 10.42 4.28 7.07
C LEU A 52 9.85 2.85 6.98
N LEU A 53 9.35 2.44 5.80
CA LEU A 53 8.59 1.19 5.71
C LEU A 53 9.49 -0.05 5.84
N LYS A 54 10.59 -0.12 5.09
CA LYS A 54 11.48 -1.30 5.14
C LYS A 54 12.39 -1.29 6.37
N GLU A 55 13.12 -0.19 6.62
CA GLU A 55 14.16 -0.17 7.63
C GLU A 55 13.62 0.08 9.03
N GLU A 56 12.79 1.12 9.24
CA GLU A 56 12.30 1.46 10.56
C GLU A 56 11.16 0.54 11.02
N LEU A 57 10.16 0.27 10.15
CA LEU A 57 9.02 -0.59 10.48
C LEU A 57 9.32 -2.09 10.26
N GLY A 58 10.44 -2.42 9.62
CA GLY A 58 10.89 -3.81 9.40
C GLY A 58 10.02 -4.59 8.40
N PHE A 59 9.43 -3.91 7.42
CA PHE A 59 8.61 -4.59 6.41
C PHE A 59 9.47 -5.22 5.33
N ASP A 60 9.42 -6.54 5.20
CA ASP A 60 10.14 -7.34 4.21
C ASP A 60 9.25 -7.93 3.11
N GLY A 61 7.93 -7.69 3.18
CA GLY A 61 6.94 -8.09 2.18
C GLY A 61 7.03 -7.28 0.87
N ILE A 62 6.09 -7.50 -0.05
CA ILE A 62 6.04 -6.82 -1.35
C ILE A 62 5.47 -5.41 -1.20
N ILE A 63 6.16 -4.43 -1.78
CA ILE A 63 5.69 -3.06 -1.87
C ILE A 63 5.18 -2.79 -3.29
N VAL A 64 3.93 -2.39 -3.40
CA VAL A 64 3.30 -2.02 -4.68
C VAL A 64 2.87 -0.54 -4.63
N THR A 65 2.98 0.18 -5.74
CA THR A 65 2.40 1.53 -5.81
C THR A 65 0.88 1.45 -5.96
N ASP A 66 0.15 2.48 -5.56
CA ASP A 66 -1.15 2.77 -6.16
C ASP A 66 -0.99 3.13 -7.64
N ALA A 67 -2.08 3.28 -8.39
CA ALA A 67 -2.03 3.49 -9.83
C ALA A 67 -1.23 4.76 -10.20
N LEU A 68 -0.11 4.59 -10.91
CA LEU A 68 0.80 5.68 -11.28
C LEU A 68 0.20 6.67 -12.29
N THR A 69 -1.01 6.41 -12.79
CA THR A 69 -1.81 7.37 -13.59
C THR A 69 -2.55 8.40 -12.76
N MET A 70 -2.56 8.27 -11.43
CA MET A 70 -3.27 9.19 -10.55
C MET A 70 -2.56 10.55 -10.48
N LYS A 71 -3.34 11.63 -10.50
CA LYS A 71 -2.82 13.02 -10.50
C LYS A 71 -1.85 13.33 -9.36
N GLY A 72 -2.00 12.69 -8.22
CA GLY A 72 -1.13 12.89 -7.06
C GLY A 72 0.36 12.64 -7.33
N VAL A 73 0.70 11.88 -8.37
CA VAL A 73 2.08 11.59 -8.78
C VAL A 73 2.36 12.01 -10.22
N SER A 74 1.35 12.05 -11.10
CA SER A 74 1.52 12.23 -12.55
C SER A 74 1.47 13.69 -13.05
N GLU A 75 1.20 14.66 -12.18
CA GLU A 75 0.97 16.04 -12.62
C GLU A 75 2.19 16.72 -13.26
N ASN A 76 3.40 16.37 -12.80
CA ASN A 76 4.64 17.07 -13.21
C ASN A 76 5.75 16.12 -13.70
N MET A 77 5.43 14.85 -13.92
CA MET A 77 6.40 13.82 -14.29
C MET A 77 5.86 12.93 -15.40
N THR A 78 6.70 12.50 -16.29
CA THR A 78 6.36 11.49 -17.30
C THR A 78 6.25 10.09 -16.68
N SER A 79 5.57 9.18 -17.36
CA SER A 79 5.45 7.78 -16.90
C SER A 79 6.81 7.11 -16.69
N ALA A 80 7.79 7.43 -17.55
CA ALA A 80 9.16 6.96 -17.46
C ALA A 80 9.87 7.44 -16.18
N GLU A 81 9.77 8.75 -15.90
CA GLU A 81 10.36 9.36 -14.70
C GLU A 81 9.74 8.83 -13.41
N ILE A 82 8.41 8.70 -13.38
CA ILE A 82 7.69 8.15 -12.22
C ILE A 82 8.10 6.70 -11.96
N ALA A 83 8.16 5.88 -13.02
CA ALA A 83 8.54 4.47 -12.90
C ALA A 83 9.95 4.33 -12.30
N LEU A 84 10.91 5.09 -12.82
CA LEU A 84 12.28 5.08 -12.30
C LEU A 84 12.34 5.60 -10.85
N ALA A 85 11.64 6.68 -10.53
CA ALA A 85 11.62 7.25 -9.18
C ALA A 85 11.02 6.27 -8.16
N ALA A 86 9.90 5.62 -8.49
CA ALA A 86 9.29 4.60 -7.64
C ALA A 86 10.19 3.37 -7.46
N TYR A 87 10.83 2.92 -8.55
CA TYR A 87 11.83 1.85 -8.47
C TYR A 87 12.97 2.22 -7.53
N LYS A 88 13.59 3.39 -7.71
CA LYS A 88 14.69 3.89 -6.86
C LYS A 88 14.25 4.11 -5.40
N ALA A 89 12.99 4.45 -5.17
CA ALA A 89 12.45 4.55 -3.82
C ALA A 89 12.38 3.19 -3.10
N GLY A 90 12.41 2.07 -3.85
CA GLY A 90 12.41 0.73 -3.29
C GLY A 90 11.09 -0.03 -3.46
N VAL A 91 10.20 0.42 -4.36
CA VAL A 91 8.96 -0.28 -4.70
C VAL A 91 9.24 -1.52 -5.54
N ASP A 92 8.56 -2.63 -5.24
CA ASP A 92 8.75 -3.90 -5.96
C ASP A 92 7.84 -4.02 -7.19
N ILE A 93 6.61 -3.48 -7.14
CA ILE A 93 5.62 -3.57 -8.22
C ILE A 93 5.10 -2.17 -8.56
N LEU A 94 5.22 -1.79 -9.83
CA LEU A 94 4.73 -0.52 -10.37
C LEU A 94 3.33 -0.74 -10.97
N LEU A 95 2.28 -0.26 -10.28
CA LEU A 95 0.92 -0.48 -10.73
C LEU A 95 0.50 0.55 -11.77
N LYS A 96 0.07 0.08 -12.94
CA LYS A 96 -0.58 0.88 -13.98
C LYS A 96 0.18 2.19 -14.29
N PRO A 97 1.42 2.15 -14.77
CA PRO A 97 2.06 3.33 -15.35
C PRO A 97 1.26 3.83 -16.56
N GLY A 98 1.22 5.13 -16.79
CA GLY A 98 0.41 5.74 -17.86
C GLY A 98 0.85 5.26 -19.24
N ASP A 99 2.16 5.29 -19.50
CA ASP A 99 2.82 4.70 -20.67
C ASP A 99 3.71 3.55 -20.21
N ILE A 100 3.24 2.33 -20.41
CA ILE A 100 3.93 1.11 -19.96
C ILE A 100 5.24 0.90 -20.73
N ILE A 101 5.24 1.17 -22.02
CA ILE A 101 6.43 0.98 -22.86
C ILE A 101 7.53 1.97 -22.43
N ALA A 102 7.21 3.25 -22.32
CA ALA A 102 8.17 4.25 -21.88
C ALA A 102 8.70 3.96 -20.45
N ALA A 103 7.88 3.40 -19.57
CA ALA A 103 8.30 3.00 -18.22
C ALA A 103 9.29 1.81 -18.27
N ILE A 104 9.02 0.80 -19.11
CA ILE A 104 9.91 -0.37 -19.31
C ILE A 104 11.23 0.08 -19.92
N ASP A 105 11.19 0.84 -21.04
CA ASP A 105 12.38 1.31 -21.76
C ASP A 105 13.29 2.13 -20.81
N ARG A 106 12.71 2.99 -19.97
CA ARG A 106 13.48 3.79 -19.01
C ARG A 106 14.15 2.96 -17.93
N LEU A 107 13.47 1.94 -17.42
CA LEU A 107 14.04 1.01 -16.44
C LEU A 107 15.14 0.14 -17.06
N GLU A 108 14.93 -0.37 -18.27
CA GLU A 108 15.96 -1.08 -19.04
C GLU A 108 17.21 -0.22 -19.27
N GLU A 109 17.05 1.02 -19.71
CA GLU A 109 18.15 1.97 -19.85
C GLU A 109 18.90 2.17 -18.52
N ALA A 110 18.17 2.31 -17.41
CA ALA A 110 18.77 2.48 -16.09
C ALA A 110 19.59 1.27 -15.66
N MET A 111 19.14 0.04 -15.98
CA MET A 111 19.91 -1.19 -15.73
C MET A 111 21.14 -1.28 -16.62
N LEU A 112 21.00 -1.03 -17.93
CA LEU A 112 22.09 -1.13 -18.90
C LEU A 112 23.20 -0.07 -18.67
N SER A 113 22.82 1.11 -18.20
CA SER A 113 23.77 2.19 -17.88
C SER A 113 24.43 2.04 -16.51
N GLY A 114 23.97 1.13 -15.66
CA GLY A 114 24.43 1.00 -14.28
C GLY A 114 23.85 2.09 -13.34
N GLU A 115 22.83 2.81 -13.76
CA GLU A 115 22.09 3.74 -12.90
C GLU A 115 21.28 3.00 -11.83
N CYS A 116 20.83 1.78 -12.12
CA CYS A 116 20.19 0.83 -11.21
C CYS A 116 20.90 -0.52 -11.30
N ASP A 117 20.86 -1.27 -10.20
CA ASP A 117 21.50 -2.59 -10.11
C ASP A 117 20.55 -3.68 -10.61
N ILE A 118 21.02 -4.51 -11.52
CA ILE A 118 20.28 -5.67 -12.05
C ILE A 118 20.05 -6.73 -10.96
N GLU A 119 20.94 -6.86 -9.98
CA GLU A 119 20.78 -7.81 -8.88
C GLU A 119 19.59 -7.39 -7.98
N ASP A 120 19.38 -6.10 -7.78
CA ASP A 120 18.22 -5.57 -7.06
C ASP A 120 16.90 -5.88 -7.80
N LEU A 121 16.89 -5.75 -9.13
CA LEU A 121 15.72 -6.16 -9.94
C LEU A 121 15.44 -7.67 -9.79
N ASP A 122 16.46 -8.50 -9.87
CA ASP A 122 16.35 -9.94 -9.70
C ASP A 122 15.77 -10.31 -8.32
N GLU A 123 16.18 -9.64 -7.26
CA GLU A 123 15.63 -9.88 -5.92
C GLU A 123 14.14 -9.47 -5.82
N ARG A 124 13.73 -8.38 -6.42
CA ARG A 124 12.30 -7.96 -6.46
C ARG A 124 11.45 -8.95 -7.25
N VAL A 125 11.94 -9.41 -8.39
CA VAL A 125 11.28 -10.46 -9.18
C VAL A 125 11.20 -11.77 -8.38
N ARG A 126 12.30 -12.18 -7.76
CA ARG A 126 12.37 -13.38 -6.91
C ARG A 126 11.38 -13.33 -5.75
N LYS A 127 11.26 -12.17 -5.10
CA LYS A 127 10.31 -11.90 -4.02
C LYS A 127 8.85 -12.09 -4.48
N THR A 128 8.50 -11.52 -5.64
CA THR A 128 7.19 -11.69 -6.27
C THR A 128 6.91 -13.16 -6.64
N LEU A 129 7.88 -13.86 -7.21
CA LEU A 129 7.75 -15.27 -7.57
C LEU A 129 7.62 -16.18 -6.34
N ARG A 130 8.35 -15.89 -5.26
CA ARG A 130 8.20 -16.63 -3.98
C ARG A 130 6.79 -16.50 -3.42
N LEU A 131 6.19 -15.30 -3.46
CA LEU A 131 4.80 -15.12 -3.02
C LEU A 131 3.83 -15.90 -3.91
N LYS A 132 3.97 -15.85 -5.22
CA LYS A 132 3.16 -16.64 -6.17
C LYS A 132 3.31 -18.15 -5.92
N ALA A 133 4.52 -18.63 -5.70
CA ALA A 133 4.78 -20.05 -5.39
C ALA A 133 4.10 -20.48 -4.09
N ARG A 134 4.14 -19.64 -3.05
CA ARG A 134 3.52 -19.89 -1.76
C ARG A 134 1.99 -20.03 -1.85
N PHE A 135 1.34 -19.35 -2.78
CA PHE A 135 -0.08 -19.51 -3.10
C PHE A 135 -0.36 -20.58 -4.15
N GLY A 136 0.61 -21.42 -4.51
CA GLY A 136 0.46 -22.47 -5.51
C GLY A 136 0.29 -21.98 -6.95
N MET A 137 0.42 -20.67 -7.21
CA MET A 137 0.15 -20.06 -8.51
C MET A 137 1.16 -20.45 -9.59
N LEU A 138 2.28 -21.06 -9.23
CA LEU A 138 3.30 -21.54 -10.19
C LEU A 138 3.21 -23.05 -10.43
N GLU A 139 2.25 -23.73 -9.84
CA GLU A 139 2.04 -25.15 -10.06
C GLU A 139 1.43 -25.41 -11.44
N ARG A 140 1.83 -26.53 -12.05
CA ARG A 140 1.42 -26.87 -13.42
C ARG A 140 -0.12 -27.01 -13.60
N ASN A 141 -0.81 -27.37 -12.53
CA ASN A 141 -2.26 -27.60 -12.48
C ASN A 141 -2.99 -26.52 -11.67
N TYR A 142 -2.38 -25.33 -11.51
CA TYR A 142 -3.02 -24.23 -10.83
C TYR A 142 -4.34 -23.86 -11.53
N ASP A 143 -5.43 -23.91 -10.77
CA ASP A 143 -6.74 -23.47 -11.21
C ASP A 143 -7.07 -22.13 -10.56
N PRO A 144 -7.15 -21.02 -11.31
CA PRO A 144 -7.51 -19.71 -10.78
C PRO A 144 -9.01 -19.58 -10.45
N THR A 145 -9.81 -20.62 -10.70
CA THR A 145 -11.25 -20.60 -10.44
C THR A 145 -11.52 -20.51 -8.94
N VAL A 146 -12.25 -19.49 -8.53
CA VAL A 146 -12.67 -19.34 -7.14
C VAL A 146 -13.87 -20.25 -6.86
N ASP A 147 -13.75 -21.13 -5.86
CA ASP A 147 -14.88 -21.89 -5.36
C ASP A 147 -15.88 -20.95 -4.70
N THR A 148 -17.04 -20.79 -5.33
CA THR A 148 -18.16 -19.98 -4.83
C THR A 148 -19.18 -20.79 -4.03
N THR A 149 -18.95 -22.08 -3.83
CA THR A 149 -19.82 -22.94 -3.02
C THR A 149 -19.86 -22.38 -1.58
N ASN A 150 -21.06 -22.20 -1.06
CA ASN A 150 -21.29 -21.67 0.29
C ASN A 150 -20.67 -20.27 0.53
N ILE A 151 -20.57 -19.45 -0.49
CA ILE A 151 -19.98 -18.09 -0.37
C ILE A 151 -20.73 -17.26 0.70
N ALA A 152 -22.04 -17.44 0.83
CA ALA A 152 -22.87 -16.75 1.84
C ALA A 152 -22.52 -17.14 3.29
N GLU A 153 -21.98 -18.34 3.49
CA GLU A 153 -21.52 -18.83 4.81
C GLU A 153 -20.09 -18.37 5.12
N ARG A 154 -19.32 -18.04 4.09
CA ARG A 154 -17.90 -17.64 4.20
C ARG A 154 -17.71 -16.13 4.27
N VAL A 155 -18.60 -15.35 3.63
CA VAL A 155 -18.58 -13.90 3.55
C VAL A 155 -19.74 -13.33 4.34
N LYS A 156 -19.54 -12.20 5.01
CA LYS A 156 -20.56 -11.53 5.86
C LYS A 156 -21.13 -12.44 6.97
N LYS A 157 -20.29 -13.22 7.59
CA LYS A 157 -20.69 -14.03 8.74
C LYS A 157 -21.29 -13.16 9.86
N PRO A 158 -22.13 -13.73 10.73
CA PRO A 158 -22.73 -12.99 11.85
C PRO A 158 -21.69 -12.27 12.72
N GLU A 159 -20.55 -12.91 12.99
CA GLU A 159 -19.45 -12.30 13.75
C GLU A 159 -18.82 -11.10 13.02
N HIS A 160 -18.73 -11.13 11.69
CA HIS A 160 -18.25 -9.97 10.90
C HIS A 160 -19.22 -8.81 10.98
N ILE A 161 -20.53 -9.08 10.91
CA ILE A 161 -21.56 -8.05 11.03
C ILE A 161 -21.56 -7.42 12.43
N ALA A 162 -21.42 -8.25 13.47
CA ALA A 162 -21.32 -7.77 14.84
C ALA A 162 -20.10 -6.88 15.05
N LEU A 163 -18.95 -7.27 14.50
CA LEU A 163 -17.72 -6.47 14.57
C LEU A 163 -17.88 -5.11 13.83
N ILE A 164 -18.51 -5.12 12.65
CA ILE A 164 -18.77 -3.89 11.89
C ILE A 164 -19.68 -2.95 12.70
N GLN A 165 -20.71 -3.50 13.33
CA GLN A 165 -21.61 -2.70 14.18
C GLN A 165 -20.85 -2.15 15.40
N GLU A 166 -20.06 -2.94 16.08
CA GLU A 166 -19.22 -2.48 17.20
C GLU A 166 -18.26 -1.36 16.79
N MET A 167 -17.61 -1.50 15.61
CA MET A 167 -16.73 -0.47 15.08
C MET A 167 -17.51 0.82 14.77
N ALA A 168 -18.68 0.72 14.16
CA ALA A 168 -19.53 1.86 13.89
C ALA A 168 -19.94 2.57 15.18
N ASP A 169 -20.42 1.85 16.17
CA ASP A 169 -20.84 2.40 17.46
C ASP A 169 -19.68 3.11 18.18
N LYS A 170 -18.49 2.51 18.20
CA LYS A 170 -17.29 3.10 18.82
C LYS A 170 -16.72 4.30 18.04
N SER A 171 -16.98 4.41 16.75
CA SER A 171 -16.51 5.52 15.93
C SER A 171 -17.38 6.78 16.06
N MET A 172 -18.60 6.65 16.58
CA MET A 172 -19.51 7.79 16.77
C MET A 172 -18.95 8.74 17.81
N THR A 173 -18.71 9.98 17.41
CA THR A 173 -18.15 11.04 18.27
C THR A 173 -19.12 12.20 18.38
N LEU A 174 -19.55 12.50 19.61
CA LEU A 174 -20.34 13.70 19.87
C LEU A 174 -19.44 14.92 19.83
N VAL A 175 -19.56 15.72 18.75
CA VAL A 175 -18.72 16.93 18.57
C VAL A 175 -19.28 18.12 19.36
N ASP A 176 -20.61 18.27 19.41
CA ASP A 176 -21.27 19.34 20.14
C ASP A 176 -22.71 18.93 20.51
N SER A 177 -23.19 19.33 21.70
CA SER A 177 -24.56 19.14 22.16
C SER A 177 -25.05 20.36 22.96
N LYS A 178 -25.22 21.50 22.27
CA LYS A 178 -25.58 22.78 22.92
C LYS A 178 -26.99 22.77 23.55
N LEU A 179 -27.87 21.91 23.10
CA LEU A 179 -29.28 21.93 23.50
C LEU A 179 -29.73 20.74 24.39
N GLY A 180 -28.79 19.85 24.76
CA GLY A 180 -29.13 18.67 25.54
C GLY A 180 -30.15 17.75 24.89
N ILE A 181 -30.24 17.74 23.54
CA ILE A 181 -31.20 16.97 22.78
C ILE A 181 -30.90 15.47 22.78
N LEU A 182 -29.66 15.11 23.07
CA LEU A 182 -29.24 13.72 23.08
C LEU A 182 -29.25 13.13 24.49
N PRO A 183 -29.74 11.88 24.67
CA PRO A 183 -30.34 11.00 23.65
C PRO A 183 -31.71 11.54 23.17
N ILE A 184 -32.04 11.30 21.89
CA ILE A 184 -33.34 11.63 21.34
C ILE A 184 -34.40 10.73 22.00
N ASP A 185 -35.36 11.31 22.67
CA ASP A 185 -36.51 10.57 23.18
C ASP A 185 -37.45 10.25 22.00
N MET A 186 -37.65 8.96 21.75
CA MET A 186 -38.50 8.45 20.65
C MET A 186 -39.90 8.04 21.12
N THR A 187 -40.29 8.39 22.37
CA THR A 187 -41.61 8.07 22.91
C THR A 187 -42.65 9.10 22.52
#